data_a7262f30d9b2e7573cd19099359afc9b
#
_entry.id   a7262f30d9b2e7573cd19099359afc9b
#
_cell.length_a   1.000
_cell.length_b   1.000
_cell.length_c   1.000
_cell.angle_alpha   90.00
_cell.angle_beta   90.00
_cell.angle_gamma   90.00
#
_symmetry.space_group_name_H-M   'P 1'
#
loop_
_entity.id
_entity.type
_entity.pdbx_description
1 polymer ?
#
loop_
_entity_poly.entity_id
_entity_poly.type
_entity_poly.pdbx_seq_one_letter_code
_entity_poly.pdbx_strand_id
1 'polypeptide(L)'
;MRLVGPSRQPLRDELDVMREKIDFSRAIVLEIGCGAAIRTEQIALYTDVESIVAAEIDAVAHSKNLGKQVKKVKFESFGAQQIPYDSQAFDAVIMLKSLHHVPGAMMRQSLREIHRVLKEGGLAYLSEPVFQGDLNEVIRMFHDEEAVRKAAFESIGESVSSGLFRLEEEYFYLSPVRMESFKQFQQAIMNATYQEHQSDKELVNSVRDRFEGFRSKDDKSPFYFETPNRVDLLRKI
;
A
#
# COMPACT_ATOMS: atom_id res chain seq x y z
N MET A 1 11.66 1.27 -15.72
CA MET A 1 10.42 1.29 -14.90
C MET A 1 9.31 1.98 -15.67
N ARG A 2 8.06 1.56 -15.47
CA ARG A 2 6.87 2.12 -16.14
C ARG A 2 5.88 2.65 -15.11
N LEU A 3 5.40 3.86 -15.31
CA LEU A 3 4.39 4.45 -14.42
C LEU A 3 3.03 3.75 -14.56
N VAL A 4 2.72 3.29 -15.77
CA VAL A 4 1.46 2.64 -16.14
C VAL A 4 1.72 1.25 -16.69
N GLY A 5 0.91 0.30 -16.27
CA GLY A 5 1.02 -1.10 -16.68
C GLY A 5 0.53 -1.37 -18.12
N PRO A 6 0.69 -2.62 -18.57
CA PRO A 6 0.14 -3.06 -19.85
C PRO A 6 -1.39 -3.01 -19.86
N SER A 7 -2.01 -3.00 -21.04
CA SER A 7 -3.47 -2.95 -21.19
C SER A 7 -4.20 -4.18 -20.64
N ARG A 8 -3.52 -5.32 -20.55
CA ARG A 8 -4.03 -6.53 -19.92
C ARG A 8 -3.22 -6.85 -18.67
N GLN A 9 -3.90 -6.92 -17.55
CA GLN A 9 -3.32 -7.22 -16.25
C GLN A 9 -4.12 -8.35 -15.59
N PRO A 10 -3.48 -9.25 -14.83
CA PRO A 10 -4.19 -10.31 -14.12
C PRO A 10 -4.98 -9.73 -12.95
N LEU A 11 -6.15 -10.28 -12.68
CA LEU A 11 -6.91 -10.00 -11.46
C LEU A 11 -6.33 -10.85 -10.32
N ARG A 12 -5.83 -10.21 -9.26
CA ARG A 12 -5.13 -10.88 -8.16
C ARG A 12 -5.50 -10.28 -6.79
N ASP A 13 -5.43 -11.11 -5.76
CA ASP A 13 -5.34 -10.62 -4.39
C ASP A 13 -3.90 -10.24 -4.05
N GLU A 14 -3.73 -9.17 -3.25
CA GLU A 14 -2.41 -8.66 -2.84
C GLU A 14 -1.59 -9.71 -2.07
N LEU A 15 -2.25 -10.49 -1.18
CA LEU A 15 -1.57 -11.53 -0.40
C LEU A 15 -1.00 -12.63 -1.30
N ASP A 16 -1.75 -13.03 -2.33
CA ASP A 16 -1.28 -14.05 -3.27
C ASP A 16 -0.06 -13.55 -4.06
N VAL A 17 -0.07 -12.28 -4.47
CA VAL A 17 1.08 -11.65 -5.12
C VAL A 17 2.29 -11.62 -4.17
N MET A 18 2.11 -11.19 -2.92
CA MET A 18 3.18 -11.18 -1.93
C MET A 18 3.76 -12.59 -1.70
N ARG A 19 2.91 -13.61 -1.55
CA ARG A 19 3.35 -15.00 -1.35
C ARG A 19 4.13 -15.59 -2.52
N GLU A 20 3.88 -15.13 -3.73
CA GLU A 20 4.66 -15.52 -4.92
C GLU A 20 6.00 -14.80 -5.01
N LYS A 21 6.09 -13.58 -4.50
CA LYS A 21 7.23 -12.69 -4.71
C LYS A 21 8.18 -12.62 -3.51
N ILE A 22 7.72 -12.95 -2.32
CA ILE A 22 8.50 -12.91 -1.08
C ILE A 22 8.63 -14.33 -0.52
N ASP A 23 9.84 -14.75 -0.24
CA ASP A 23 10.06 -15.94 0.58
C ASP A 23 9.86 -15.56 2.06
N PHE A 24 8.71 -15.96 2.61
CA PHE A 24 8.37 -15.75 4.01
C PHE A 24 8.95 -16.82 4.95
N SER A 25 9.61 -17.86 4.44
CA SER A 25 10.11 -18.97 5.25
C SER A 25 11.11 -18.48 6.30
N ARG A 26 10.67 -18.43 7.57
CA ARG A 26 11.45 -17.94 8.71
C ARG A 26 11.97 -16.51 8.55
N ALA A 27 11.31 -15.70 7.73
CA ALA A 27 11.70 -14.33 7.48
C ALA A 27 11.32 -13.41 8.66
N ILE A 28 12.16 -12.45 8.96
CA ILE A 28 11.89 -11.31 9.84
C ILE A 28 11.46 -10.16 8.94
N VAL A 29 10.20 -9.74 9.05
CA VAL A 29 9.56 -8.80 8.14
C VAL A 29 9.25 -7.48 8.84
N LEU A 30 9.44 -6.37 8.14
CA LEU A 30 8.96 -5.05 8.52
C LEU A 30 7.86 -4.62 7.53
N GLU A 31 6.65 -4.36 8.04
CA GLU A 31 5.59 -3.69 7.27
C GLU A 31 5.46 -2.24 7.74
N ILE A 32 5.57 -1.28 6.83
CA ILE A 32 5.50 0.16 7.12
C ILE A 32 4.22 0.73 6.52
N GLY A 33 3.43 1.43 7.35
CA GLY A 33 2.09 1.91 7.00
C GLY A 33 1.08 0.77 6.96
N CYS A 34 1.05 -0.05 8.02
CA CYS A 34 0.18 -1.23 8.09
C CYS A 34 -1.32 -0.90 8.19
N GLY A 35 -1.69 0.36 8.42
CA GLY A 35 -3.07 0.80 8.55
C GLY A 35 -3.84 0.01 9.59
N ALA A 36 -4.95 -0.61 9.18
CA ALA A 36 -5.74 -1.50 10.04
C ALA A 36 -5.13 -2.90 10.24
N ALA A 37 -3.91 -3.14 9.79
CA ALA A 37 -3.15 -4.39 9.92
C ALA A 37 -3.83 -5.64 9.33
N ILE A 38 -4.74 -5.48 8.37
CA ILE A 38 -5.43 -6.62 7.75
C ILE A 38 -4.43 -7.52 7.02
N ARG A 39 -3.52 -6.95 6.24
CA ARG A 39 -2.49 -7.72 5.53
C ARG A 39 -1.44 -8.29 6.47
N THR A 40 -1.06 -7.54 7.50
CA THR A 40 -0.20 -8.04 8.58
C THR A 40 -0.74 -9.34 9.19
N GLU A 41 -2.02 -9.34 9.56
CA GLU A 41 -2.70 -10.50 10.15
C GLU A 41 -2.71 -11.70 9.17
N GLN A 42 -2.99 -11.42 7.90
CA GLN A 42 -2.99 -12.45 6.85
C GLN A 42 -1.59 -13.04 6.62
N ILE A 43 -0.54 -12.21 6.55
CA ILE A 43 0.84 -12.69 6.43
C ILE A 43 1.17 -13.57 7.64
N ALA A 44 0.87 -13.12 8.87
CA ALA A 44 1.15 -13.88 10.07
C ALA A 44 0.42 -15.23 10.14
N LEU A 45 -0.80 -15.30 9.57
CA LEU A 45 -1.65 -16.49 9.60
C LEU A 45 -1.34 -17.47 8.47
N TYR A 46 -1.08 -16.96 7.25
CA TYR A 46 -1.04 -17.78 6.03
C TYR A 46 0.37 -17.99 5.47
N THR A 47 1.41 -17.53 6.20
CA THR A 47 2.80 -17.74 5.81
C THR A 47 3.62 -18.32 6.97
N ASP A 48 4.83 -18.82 6.65
CA ASP A 48 5.77 -19.31 7.65
C ASP A 48 6.76 -18.23 8.14
N VAL A 49 6.29 -17.00 8.23
CA VAL A 49 7.07 -15.87 8.75
C VAL A 49 7.51 -16.14 10.20
N GLU A 50 8.75 -15.76 10.53
CA GLU A 50 9.24 -15.85 11.92
C GLU A 50 8.63 -14.76 12.80
N SER A 51 8.73 -13.51 12.35
CA SER A 51 8.15 -12.36 13.04
C SER A 51 7.89 -11.19 12.09
N ILE A 52 6.93 -10.34 12.47
CA ILE A 52 6.57 -9.12 11.75
C ILE A 52 6.62 -7.95 12.74
N VAL A 53 7.34 -6.90 12.38
CA VAL A 53 7.16 -5.57 12.94
C VAL A 53 6.20 -4.82 12.03
N ALA A 54 5.05 -4.39 12.56
CA ALA A 54 4.04 -3.65 11.82
C ALA A 54 3.97 -2.21 12.33
N ALA A 55 4.49 -1.28 11.54
CA ALA A 55 4.60 0.12 11.89
C ALA A 55 3.44 0.94 11.32
N GLU A 56 2.83 1.80 12.16
CA GLU A 56 1.77 2.72 11.76
C GLU A 56 1.96 4.08 12.46
N ILE A 57 1.94 5.16 11.67
CA ILE A 57 2.11 6.52 12.18
C ILE A 57 0.77 7.16 12.58
N ASP A 58 -0.34 6.74 11.99
CA ASP A 58 -1.68 7.19 12.39
C ASP A 58 -1.99 6.69 13.79
N ALA A 59 -2.14 7.63 14.74
CA ALA A 59 -2.32 7.31 16.15
C ALA A 59 -3.62 6.55 16.42
N VAL A 60 -4.67 6.77 15.63
CA VAL A 60 -5.96 6.09 15.79
C VAL A 60 -5.86 4.64 15.32
N ALA A 61 -5.28 4.41 14.14
CA ALA A 61 -5.05 3.07 13.61
C ALA A 61 -4.08 2.29 14.51
N HIS A 62 -2.96 2.90 14.91
CA HIS A 62 -1.99 2.29 15.82
C HIS A 62 -2.61 1.89 17.15
N SER A 63 -3.39 2.78 17.79
CA SER A 63 -4.08 2.47 19.06
C SER A 63 -5.03 1.27 18.93
N LYS A 64 -5.75 1.16 17.81
CA LYS A 64 -6.60 -0.01 17.53
C LYS A 64 -5.78 -1.29 17.34
N ASN A 65 -4.64 -1.18 16.66
CA ASN A 65 -3.75 -2.31 16.42
C ASN A 65 -3.13 -2.85 17.73
N LEU A 66 -2.79 -1.97 18.68
CA LEU A 66 -2.30 -2.38 20.01
C LEU A 66 -3.30 -3.27 20.79
N GLY A 67 -4.61 -3.13 20.50
CA GLY A 67 -5.65 -3.98 21.06
C GLY A 67 -5.72 -5.39 20.44
N LYS A 68 -5.00 -5.66 19.35
CA LYS A 68 -5.02 -6.93 18.65
C LYS A 68 -3.98 -7.89 19.24
N GLN A 69 -4.36 -9.16 19.36
CA GLN A 69 -3.44 -10.23 19.79
C GLN A 69 -3.08 -11.12 18.60
N VAL A 70 -2.16 -10.64 17.78
CA VAL A 70 -1.69 -11.38 16.60
C VAL A 70 -0.35 -12.02 16.90
N LYS A 71 -0.28 -13.36 16.86
CA LYS A 71 0.98 -14.09 17.08
C LYS A 71 2.02 -13.66 16.05
N LYS A 72 3.29 -13.60 16.47
CA LYS A 72 4.44 -13.21 15.63
C LYS A 72 4.44 -11.73 15.20
N VAL A 73 3.47 -10.89 15.62
CA VAL A 73 3.37 -9.49 15.23
C VAL A 73 3.65 -8.57 16.41
N LYS A 74 4.52 -7.58 16.20
CA LYS A 74 4.76 -6.46 17.11
C LYS A 74 4.29 -5.18 16.43
N PHE A 75 3.34 -4.48 17.04
CA PHE A 75 2.86 -3.19 16.55
C PHE A 75 3.69 -2.05 17.12
N GLU A 76 4.18 -1.17 16.26
CA GLU A 76 5.00 -0.01 16.63
C GLU A 76 4.54 1.27 15.93
N SER A 77 4.96 2.43 16.45
CA SER A 77 4.60 3.73 15.87
C SER A 77 5.85 4.47 15.40
N PHE A 78 6.12 4.38 14.09
CA PHE A 78 7.15 5.17 13.40
C PHE A 78 6.86 5.21 11.88
N GLY A 79 7.47 6.19 11.21
CA GLY A 79 7.38 6.32 9.76
C GLY A 79 8.62 5.81 9.04
N ALA A 80 8.52 5.62 7.73
CA ALA A 80 9.59 5.11 6.89
C ALA A 80 10.85 5.98 6.86
N GLN A 81 10.73 7.27 7.16
CA GLN A 81 11.84 8.23 7.14
C GLN A 81 12.83 8.07 8.32
N GLN A 82 12.43 7.36 9.38
CA GLN A 82 13.27 7.09 10.54
C GLN A 82 12.84 5.77 11.18
N ILE A 83 13.55 4.69 10.86
CA ILE A 83 13.24 3.35 11.35
C ILE A 83 14.11 3.03 12.56
N PRO A 84 13.54 2.82 13.78
CA PRO A 84 14.28 2.68 15.03
C PRO A 84 14.85 1.24 15.19
N TYR A 85 15.46 0.72 14.15
CA TYR A 85 16.11 -0.60 14.12
C TYR A 85 17.53 -0.47 13.58
N ASP A 86 18.39 -1.40 13.97
CA ASP A 86 19.74 -1.49 13.46
C ASP A 86 19.78 -1.81 11.97
N SER A 87 20.91 -1.55 11.32
CA SER A 87 21.15 -1.97 9.95
C SER A 87 21.05 -3.50 9.84
N GLN A 88 20.52 -3.98 8.73
CA GLN A 88 20.45 -5.42 8.43
C GLN A 88 19.59 -6.24 9.43
N ALA A 89 18.50 -5.64 9.91
CA ALA A 89 17.57 -6.29 10.85
C ALA A 89 16.53 -7.18 10.16
N PHE A 90 16.14 -6.87 8.90
CA PHE A 90 14.99 -7.48 8.25
C PHE A 90 15.37 -8.20 6.95
N ASP A 91 14.72 -9.34 6.71
CA ASP A 91 14.82 -10.10 5.46
C ASP A 91 13.98 -9.44 4.35
N ALA A 92 12.82 -8.90 4.73
CA ALA A 92 11.96 -8.17 3.82
C ALA A 92 11.35 -6.93 4.47
N VAL A 93 11.17 -5.86 3.67
CA VAL A 93 10.39 -4.67 4.02
C VAL A 93 9.22 -4.54 3.06
N ILE A 94 8.02 -4.33 3.59
CA ILE A 94 6.78 -4.23 2.83
C ILE A 94 6.18 -2.84 3.04
N MET A 95 5.81 -2.17 1.96
CA MET A 95 4.95 -0.98 1.96
C MET A 95 3.79 -1.19 1.00
N LEU A 96 2.56 -1.16 1.52
CA LEU A 96 1.35 -1.35 0.73
C LEU A 96 0.58 -0.04 0.65
N LYS A 97 0.60 0.60 -0.51
CA LYS A 97 -0.12 1.85 -0.78
C LYS A 97 0.17 2.95 0.24
N SER A 98 1.44 3.06 0.65
CA SER A 98 1.84 3.92 1.76
C SER A 98 3.05 4.81 1.47
N LEU A 99 3.87 4.53 0.46
CA LEU A 99 5.00 5.40 0.12
C LEU A 99 4.53 6.78 -0.37
N HIS A 100 3.46 6.85 -1.15
CA HIS A 100 2.92 8.12 -1.65
C HIS A 100 2.32 9.01 -0.55
N HIS A 101 2.06 8.48 0.66
CA HIS A 101 1.68 9.26 1.83
C HIS A 101 2.88 9.83 2.60
N VAL A 102 4.09 9.38 2.32
CA VAL A 102 5.30 9.99 2.89
C VAL A 102 5.50 11.37 2.26
N PRO A 103 5.78 12.43 3.05
CA PRO A 103 6.08 13.74 2.48
C PRO A 103 7.15 13.66 1.39
N GLY A 104 6.92 14.26 0.22
CA GLY A 104 7.78 14.09 -0.95
C GLY A 104 9.27 14.34 -0.68
N ALA A 105 9.59 15.36 0.15
CA ALA A 105 10.95 15.63 0.58
C ALA A 105 11.62 14.51 1.39
N MET A 106 10.82 13.60 1.98
CA MET A 106 11.28 12.51 2.82
C MET A 106 11.28 11.14 2.12
N MET A 107 10.68 11.00 0.92
CA MET A 107 10.59 9.71 0.22
C MET A 107 11.97 9.10 -0.06
N ARG A 108 12.93 9.90 -0.52
CA ARG A 108 14.31 9.43 -0.74
C ARG A 108 15.02 8.99 0.55
N GLN A 109 14.76 9.69 1.65
CA GLN A 109 15.27 9.28 2.97
C GLN A 109 14.64 7.98 3.40
N SER A 110 13.33 7.82 3.22
CA SER A 110 12.62 6.58 3.52
C SER A 110 13.19 5.39 2.77
N LEU A 111 13.49 5.53 1.48
CA LEU A 111 14.12 4.47 0.69
C LEU A 111 15.53 4.13 1.18
N ARG A 112 16.31 5.13 1.63
CA ARG A 112 17.63 4.88 2.27
C ARG A 112 17.49 4.15 3.61
N GLU A 113 16.50 4.50 4.43
CA GLU A 113 16.25 3.81 5.69
C GLU A 113 15.79 2.36 5.45
N ILE A 114 14.90 2.13 4.48
CA ILE A 114 14.50 0.78 4.05
C ILE A 114 15.73 -0.03 3.62
N HIS A 115 16.59 0.55 2.79
CA HIS A 115 17.84 -0.09 2.38
C HIS A 115 18.73 -0.40 3.59
N ARG A 116 18.89 0.55 4.53
CA ARG A 116 19.74 0.38 5.70
C ARG A 116 19.31 -0.80 6.57
N VAL A 117 17.99 -0.92 6.83
CA VAL A 117 17.48 -1.95 7.73
C VAL A 117 17.32 -3.32 7.06
N LEU A 118 17.30 -3.41 5.73
CA LEU A 118 17.34 -4.67 5.02
C LEU A 118 18.70 -5.35 5.19
N LYS A 119 18.69 -6.66 5.36
CA LYS A 119 19.89 -7.50 5.26
C LYS A 119 20.46 -7.45 3.85
N GLU A 120 21.74 -7.83 3.69
CA GLU A 120 22.33 -8.00 2.35
C GLU A 120 21.50 -9.01 1.54
N GLY A 121 21.16 -8.65 0.32
CA GLY A 121 20.26 -9.45 -0.51
C GLY A 121 18.79 -9.44 -0.06
N GLY A 122 18.42 -8.66 0.97
CA GLY A 122 17.03 -8.49 1.43
C GLY A 122 16.16 -7.79 0.39
N LEU A 123 14.84 -7.95 0.51
CA LEU A 123 13.86 -7.52 -0.48
C LEU A 123 12.95 -6.41 0.07
N ALA A 124 12.81 -5.30 -0.66
CA ALA A 124 11.72 -4.36 -0.46
C ALA A 124 10.60 -4.65 -1.47
N TYR A 125 9.38 -4.87 -0.95
CA TYR A 125 8.14 -5.01 -1.72
C TYR A 125 7.35 -3.72 -1.60
N LEU A 126 7.35 -2.91 -2.65
CA LEU A 126 6.65 -1.63 -2.68
C LEU A 126 5.46 -1.74 -3.63
N SER A 127 4.24 -1.77 -3.08
CA SER A 127 2.99 -1.84 -3.85
C SER A 127 2.28 -0.50 -3.81
N GLU A 128 2.12 0.12 -4.96
CA GLU A 128 1.52 1.44 -5.11
C GLU A 128 0.33 1.41 -6.09
N PRO A 129 -0.74 2.16 -5.81
CA PRO A 129 -1.85 2.25 -6.74
C PRO A 129 -1.45 3.06 -7.98
N VAL A 130 -1.82 2.56 -9.15
CA VAL A 130 -1.66 3.31 -10.39
C VAL A 130 -2.81 4.32 -10.50
N PHE A 131 -2.49 5.56 -10.93
CA PHE A 131 -3.49 6.63 -11.06
C PHE A 131 -4.37 6.44 -12.31
N GLN A 132 -5.17 5.37 -12.29
CA GLN A 132 -6.07 4.94 -13.37
C GLN A 132 -7.24 4.13 -12.82
N GLY A 133 -8.28 3.96 -13.64
CA GLY A 133 -9.43 3.10 -13.38
C GLY A 133 -10.61 3.83 -12.77
N ASP A 134 -11.77 3.19 -12.85
CA ASP A 134 -13.07 3.80 -12.54
C ASP A 134 -13.16 4.27 -11.08
N LEU A 135 -12.64 3.50 -10.13
CA LEU A 135 -12.61 3.90 -8.73
C LEU A 135 -11.71 5.14 -8.52
N ASN A 136 -10.59 5.20 -9.23
CA ASN A 136 -9.70 6.37 -9.18
C ASN A 136 -10.41 7.63 -9.72
N GLU A 137 -11.23 7.51 -10.77
CA GLU A 137 -12.02 8.64 -11.30
C GLU A 137 -13.06 9.18 -10.31
N VAL A 138 -13.53 8.34 -9.37
CA VAL A 138 -14.40 8.78 -8.28
C VAL A 138 -13.58 9.44 -7.17
N ILE A 139 -12.47 8.83 -6.77
CA ILE A 139 -11.65 9.30 -5.64
C ILE A 139 -11.00 10.65 -5.97
N ARG A 140 -10.49 10.85 -7.19
CA ARG A 140 -9.82 12.10 -7.58
C ARG A 140 -10.72 13.35 -7.51
N MET A 141 -12.03 13.17 -7.49
CA MET A 141 -12.97 14.31 -7.37
C MET A 141 -12.85 15.02 -6.02
N PHE A 142 -12.40 14.33 -4.98
CA PHE A 142 -12.25 14.87 -3.63
C PHE A 142 -10.85 14.67 -3.06
N HIS A 143 -10.05 13.79 -3.65
CA HIS A 143 -8.68 13.49 -3.23
C HIS A 143 -7.82 13.12 -4.44
N ASP A 144 -7.21 14.14 -5.03
CA ASP A 144 -6.35 13.96 -6.21
C ASP A 144 -4.92 13.66 -5.76
N GLU A 145 -4.51 12.40 -5.93
CA GLU A 145 -3.18 11.90 -5.54
C GLU A 145 -2.21 11.76 -6.74
N GLU A 146 -2.54 12.30 -7.93
CA GLU A 146 -1.72 12.12 -9.12
C GLU A 146 -0.26 12.53 -8.88
N ALA A 147 -0.07 13.73 -8.31
CA ALA A 147 1.26 14.28 -8.07
C ALA A 147 2.07 13.46 -7.04
N VAL A 148 1.45 13.02 -5.93
CA VAL A 148 2.16 12.27 -4.88
C VAL A 148 2.47 10.84 -5.31
N ARG A 149 1.59 10.19 -6.07
CA ARG A 149 1.84 8.86 -6.64
C ARG A 149 2.95 8.90 -7.70
N LYS A 150 2.99 9.97 -8.51
CA LYS A 150 4.08 10.21 -9.46
C LYS A 150 5.41 10.43 -8.74
N ALA A 151 5.41 11.24 -7.67
CA ALA A 151 6.62 11.49 -6.87
C ALA A 151 7.15 10.20 -6.19
N ALA A 152 6.27 9.34 -5.70
CA ALA A 152 6.66 8.03 -5.18
C ALA A 152 7.33 7.17 -6.24
N PHE A 153 6.74 7.08 -7.44
CA PHE A 153 7.33 6.38 -8.59
C PHE A 153 8.71 6.91 -8.96
N GLU A 154 8.85 8.24 -9.08
CA GLU A 154 10.12 8.88 -9.42
C GLU A 154 11.19 8.61 -8.36
N SER A 155 10.81 8.65 -7.06
CA SER A 155 11.74 8.35 -5.95
C SER A 155 12.22 6.90 -5.98
N ILE A 156 11.35 5.93 -6.30
CA ILE A 156 11.72 4.52 -6.51
C ILE A 156 12.69 4.42 -7.69
N GLY A 157 12.36 5.04 -8.83
CA GLY A 157 13.22 5.05 -10.02
C GLY A 157 14.61 5.61 -9.78
N GLU A 158 14.70 6.69 -8.99
CA GLU A 158 15.98 7.28 -8.57
C GLU A 158 16.77 6.34 -7.65
N SER A 159 16.11 5.62 -6.75
CA SER A 159 16.78 4.65 -5.87
C SER A 159 17.43 3.51 -6.65
N VAL A 160 16.80 3.10 -7.77
CA VAL A 160 17.35 2.10 -8.69
C VAL A 160 18.48 2.69 -9.54
N SER A 161 18.25 3.87 -10.14
CA SER A 161 19.25 4.49 -11.05
C SER A 161 20.52 4.94 -10.32
N SER A 162 20.41 5.28 -9.03
CA SER A 162 21.58 5.60 -8.18
C SER A 162 22.34 4.39 -7.66
N GLY A 163 21.86 3.17 -7.93
CA GLY A 163 22.49 1.93 -7.44
C GLY A 163 22.19 1.63 -5.96
N LEU A 164 21.24 2.33 -5.33
CA LEU A 164 20.83 1.99 -3.97
C LEU A 164 20.15 0.63 -3.92
N PHE A 165 19.31 0.34 -4.92
CA PHE A 165 18.65 -0.94 -5.08
C PHE A 165 18.83 -1.47 -6.52
N ARG A 166 18.75 -2.79 -6.67
CA ARG A 166 18.50 -3.43 -7.96
C ARG A 166 17.00 -3.69 -8.10
N LEU A 167 16.40 -3.23 -9.20
CA LEU A 167 15.04 -3.64 -9.55
C LEU A 167 15.06 -5.11 -10.00
N GLU A 168 14.42 -6.00 -9.25
CA GLU A 168 14.26 -7.40 -9.64
C GLU A 168 13.09 -7.62 -10.57
N GLU A 169 11.97 -7.00 -10.23
CA GLU A 169 10.74 -7.13 -11.01
C GLU A 169 9.86 -5.89 -10.82
N GLU A 170 9.15 -5.54 -11.87
CA GLU A 170 8.05 -4.59 -11.89
C GLU A 170 6.81 -5.37 -12.31
N TYR A 171 5.86 -5.55 -11.39
CA TYR A 171 4.68 -6.36 -11.59
C TYR A 171 3.41 -5.53 -11.52
N PHE A 172 2.50 -5.73 -12.48
CA PHE A 172 1.22 -5.02 -12.54
C PHE A 172 0.06 -6.01 -12.43
N TYR A 173 -0.94 -5.65 -11.63
CA TYR A 173 -2.14 -6.45 -11.45
C TYR A 173 -3.35 -5.58 -11.10
N LEU A 174 -4.54 -6.13 -11.27
CA LEU A 174 -5.79 -5.52 -10.84
C LEU A 174 -6.23 -6.16 -9.52
N SER A 175 -6.54 -5.34 -8.51
CA SER A 175 -7.20 -5.84 -7.30
C SER A 175 -8.71 -5.62 -7.38
N PRO A 176 -9.52 -6.63 -7.01
CA PRO A 176 -10.97 -6.49 -6.96
C PRO A 176 -11.38 -5.67 -5.73
N VAL A 177 -12.21 -4.66 -5.94
CA VAL A 177 -12.87 -3.89 -4.87
C VAL A 177 -14.37 -4.04 -5.01
N ARG A 178 -15.02 -4.51 -3.96
CA ARG A 178 -16.48 -4.70 -3.91
C ARG A 178 -17.08 -3.80 -2.85
N MET A 179 -18.18 -3.14 -3.19
CA MET A 179 -18.90 -2.27 -2.27
C MET A 179 -20.41 -2.45 -2.45
N GLU A 180 -21.13 -2.43 -1.33
CA GLU A 180 -22.57 -2.62 -1.30
C GLU A 180 -23.33 -1.31 -1.50
N SER A 181 -22.70 -0.16 -1.21
CA SER A 181 -23.37 1.13 -1.25
C SER A 181 -22.39 2.30 -1.25
N PHE A 182 -22.88 3.48 -1.67
CA PHE A 182 -22.16 4.73 -1.50
C PHE A 182 -21.84 5.04 -0.03
N LYS A 183 -22.71 4.65 0.92
CA LYS A 183 -22.46 4.81 2.35
C LYS A 183 -21.18 4.05 2.79
N GLN A 184 -21.01 2.82 2.30
CA GLN A 184 -19.79 2.04 2.57
C GLN A 184 -18.56 2.70 1.95
N PHE A 185 -18.65 3.17 0.71
CA PHE A 185 -17.58 3.94 0.04
C PHE A 185 -17.20 5.18 0.86
N GLN A 186 -18.19 5.96 1.29
CA GLN A 186 -17.97 7.16 2.09
C GLN A 186 -17.25 6.84 3.40
N GLN A 187 -17.68 5.80 4.11
CA GLN A 187 -17.09 5.39 5.39
C GLN A 187 -15.67 4.83 5.22
N ALA A 188 -15.43 4.04 4.19
CA ALA A 188 -14.16 3.34 4.00
C ALA A 188 -13.08 4.22 3.35
N ILE A 189 -13.47 5.18 2.51
CA ILE A 189 -12.52 5.97 1.70
C ILE A 189 -12.61 7.46 2.02
N MET A 190 -13.81 8.09 1.92
CA MET A 190 -13.90 9.54 2.11
C MET A 190 -13.64 9.99 3.55
N ASN A 191 -14.00 9.18 4.55
CA ASN A 191 -13.86 9.49 5.98
C ASN A 191 -12.64 8.81 6.62
N ALA A 192 -11.69 8.31 5.82
CA ALA A 192 -10.48 7.69 6.35
C ALA A 192 -9.64 8.71 7.14
N THR A 193 -9.04 8.28 8.26
CA THR A 193 -8.31 9.15 9.20
C THR A 193 -7.12 9.88 8.60
N TYR A 194 -6.52 9.32 7.56
CA TYR A 194 -5.39 9.90 6.84
C TYR A 194 -5.80 10.88 5.71
N GLN A 195 -7.09 11.10 5.52
CA GLN A 195 -7.65 11.99 4.50
C GLN A 195 -8.41 13.13 5.18
N GLU A 196 -7.81 14.32 5.21
CA GLU A 196 -8.45 15.52 5.73
C GLU A 196 -9.38 16.11 4.67
N HIS A 197 -10.64 15.64 4.62
CA HIS A 197 -11.63 16.17 3.70
C HIS A 197 -12.72 16.93 4.45
N GLN A 198 -12.77 18.23 4.20
CA GLN A 198 -13.97 19.03 4.45
C GLN A 198 -14.85 18.98 3.19
N SER A 199 -15.58 17.88 3.01
CA SER A 199 -16.47 17.72 1.86
C SER A 199 -17.73 18.54 2.08
N ASP A 200 -17.98 19.56 1.27
CA ASP A 200 -19.26 20.22 1.22
C ASP A 200 -20.35 19.30 0.64
N LYS A 201 -21.62 19.68 0.80
CA LYS A 201 -22.75 18.85 0.34
C LYS A 201 -22.81 18.69 -1.17
N GLU A 202 -22.39 19.70 -1.93
CA GLU A 202 -22.39 19.66 -3.40
C GLU A 202 -21.34 18.69 -3.91
N LEU A 203 -20.13 18.73 -3.34
CA LEU A 203 -19.09 17.77 -3.66
C LEU A 203 -19.52 16.33 -3.33
N VAL A 204 -20.08 16.09 -2.14
CA VAL A 204 -20.56 14.76 -1.74
C VAL A 204 -21.63 14.25 -2.70
N ASN A 205 -22.57 15.11 -3.14
CA ASN A 205 -23.59 14.72 -4.11
C ASN A 205 -22.98 14.40 -5.48
N SER A 206 -22.06 15.21 -5.97
CA SER A 206 -21.36 14.99 -7.25
C SER A 206 -20.57 13.68 -7.24
N VAL A 207 -19.85 13.39 -6.15
CA VAL A 207 -19.13 12.13 -5.95
C VAL A 207 -20.10 10.95 -5.90
N ARG A 208 -21.23 11.11 -5.21
CA ARG A 208 -22.27 10.07 -5.17
C ARG A 208 -22.82 9.77 -6.56
N ASP A 209 -23.20 10.79 -7.32
CA ASP A 209 -23.75 10.61 -8.67
C ASP A 209 -22.75 9.88 -9.58
N ARG A 210 -21.47 10.26 -9.49
CA ARG A 210 -20.41 9.58 -10.24
C ARG A 210 -20.24 8.12 -9.80
N PHE A 211 -20.21 7.85 -8.50
CA PHE A 211 -20.12 6.50 -7.94
C PHE A 211 -21.32 5.62 -8.34
N GLU A 212 -22.54 6.15 -8.20
CA GLU A 212 -23.78 5.43 -8.57
C GLU A 212 -23.83 5.09 -10.07
N GLY A 213 -23.15 5.87 -10.91
CA GLY A 213 -23.01 5.59 -12.34
C GLY A 213 -22.27 4.26 -12.65
N PHE A 214 -21.53 3.71 -11.70
CA PHE A 214 -20.85 2.40 -11.83
C PHE A 214 -21.65 1.22 -11.24
N ARG A 215 -22.92 1.45 -10.91
CA ARG A 215 -23.78 0.39 -10.37
C ARG A 215 -23.92 -0.77 -11.36
N SER A 216 -23.52 -1.95 -10.93
CA SER A 216 -23.72 -3.18 -11.68
C SER A 216 -25.21 -3.58 -11.68
N LYS A 217 -25.63 -4.33 -12.70
CA LYS A 217 -26.93 -5.00 -12.72
C LYS A 217 -26.92 -6.32 -11.94
N ASP A 218 -25.76 -6.73 -11.43
CA ASP A 218 -25.60 -7.96 -10.64
C ASP A 218 -25.89 -7.63 -9.15
N ASP A 219 -26.93 -8.28 -8.59
CA ASP A 219 -27.38 -8.09 -7.21
C ASP A 219 -26.39 -8.58 -6.13
N LYS A 220 -25.37 -9.36 -6.51
CA LYS A 220 -24.40 -9.93 -5.55
C LYS A 220 -23.35 -8.91 -5.07
N SER A 221 -23.09 -7.89 -5.86
CA SER A 221 -22.18 -6.80 -5.52
C SER A 221 -22.51 -5.63 -6.42
N PRO A 222 -23.35 -4.70 -5.98
CA PRO A 222 -23.86 -3.61 -6.82
C PRO A 222 -22.75 -2.71 -7.35
N PHE A 223 -21.57 -2.71 -6.70
CA PHE A 223 -20.40 -1.96 -7.16
C PHE A 223 -19.17 -2.87 -7.16
N TYR A 224 -18.56 -2.99 -8.31
CA TYR A 224 -17.36 -3.77 -8.53
C TYR A 224 -16.36 -2.95 -9.35
N PHE A 225 -15.15 -2.81 -8.80
CA PHE A 225 -14.07 -2.09 -9.44
C PHE A 225 -12.83 -2.98 -9.53
N GLU A 226 -12.06 -2.80 -10.58
CA GLU A 226 -10.74 -3.38 -10.75
C GLU A 226 -9.71 -2.26 -10.63
N THR A 227 -8.99 -2.24 -9.52
CA THR A 227 -8.02 -1.18 -9.24
C THR A 227 -6.63 -1.60 -9.66
N PRO A 228 -5.97 -0.87 -10.58
CA PRO A 228 -4.64 -1.21 -11.02
C PRO A 228 -3.60 -0.86 -9.94
N ASN A 229 -2.70 -1.82 -9.72
CA ASN A 229 -1.57 -1.69 -8.79
C ASN A 229 -0.26 -2.01 -9.51
N ARG A 230 0.80 -1.35 -9.06
CA ARG A 230 2.18 -1.65 -9.45
C ARG A 230 2.93 -2.11 -8.22
N VAL A 231 3.68 -3.20 -8.37
CA VAL A 231 4.64 -3.69 -7.40
C VAL A 231 6.05 -3.51 -7.94
N ASP A 232 6.88 -2.83 -7.20
CA ASP A 232 8.30 -2.73 -7.46
C ASP A 232 9.04 -3.62 -6.44
N LEU A 233 9.69 -4.69 -6.92
CA LEU A 233 10.53 -5.57 -6.13
C LEU A 233 11.96 -5.07 -6.20
N LEU A 234 12.47 -4.59 -5.08
CA LEU A 234 13.79 -3.98 -4.99
C LEU A 234 14.70 -4.82 -4.11
N ARG A 235 15.83 -5.27 -4.67
CA ARG A 235 16.84 -6.04 -3.95
C ARG A 235 17.93 -5.12 -3.43
N LYS A 236 18.26 -5.24 -2.13
CA LYS A 236 19.46 -4.61 -1.58
C LYS A 236 20.71 -5.26 -2.18
N ILE A 237 21.66 -4.42 -2.64
CA ILE A 237 22.95 -4.81 -3.21
C ILE A 237 24.10 -4.20 -2.41
#